data_449275522983ecb920efc79e9fae76ba
#
_entry.id   449275522983ecb920efc79e9fae76ba
#
_cell.length_a   1.000
_cell.length_b   1.000
_cell.length_c   1.000
_cell.angle_alpha   90.00
_cell.angle_beta   90.00
_cell.angle_gamma   90.00
#
_symmetry.space_group_name_H-M   'P 1'
#
loop_
_entity.id
_entity.type
_entity.pdbx_description
1 polymer ?
#
loop_
_entity_poly.entity_id
_entity_poly.type
_entity_poly.pdbx_seq_one_letter_code
_entity_poly.pdbx_strand_id
1 'polypeptide(L)'
;MNTVNVRKVEIGKGIPKICVPVVGITRDDIIDAACKAKETADLVEWRADWYEDVLDFKKTEKMMEELRETLGDIPLLFTFRTLKEGGEKEIEKSVYVKLNEMAVKTGFADLVDAEAFTGTDEVNTIVETAHLYGVKVIASNHDFQKTPPKEEIVSRLCFMQECGADIVKIAVMPQSKKDVLTLLLA
;
A
#
# COMPACT_ATOMS: atom_id res chain seq x y z
N MET A 1 12.65 -5.18 18.14
CA MET A 1 12.08 -4.63 16.89
C MET A 1 11.18 -5.70 16.32
N ASN A 2 9.94 -5.38 16.03
CA ASN A 2 9.04 -6.32 15.37
C ASN A 2 9.40 -6.38 13.89
N THR A 3 9.52 -7.58 13.34
CA THR A 3 9.75 -7.79 11.90
C THR A 3 8.48 -8.35 11.26
N VAL A 4 8.25 -8.02 10.01
CA VAL A 4 7.13 -8.51 9.22
C VAL A 4 7.66 -9.41 8.12
N ASN A 5 7.23 -10.66 8.14
CA ASN A 5 7.62 -11.65 7.12
C ASN A 5 6.55 -11.73 6.04
N VAL A 6 6.98 -11.51 4.79
CA VAL A 6 6.14 -11.61 3.60
C VAL A 6 6.86 -12.47 2.59
N ARG A 7 6.34 -13.68 2.34
CA ARG A 7 7.05 -14.70 1.55
C ARG A 7 8.48 -14.92 2.07
N LYS A 8 9.48 -14.65 1.24
CA LYS A 8 10.92 -14.80 1.56
C LYS A 8 11.56 -13.49 2.05
N VAL A 9 10.78 -12.41 2.19
CA VAL A 9 11.26 -11.08 2.56
C VAL A 9 10.96 -10.79 4.03
N GLU A 10 11.99 -10.49 4.81
CA GLU A 10 11.89 -10.05 6.20
C GLU A 10 12.04 -8.52 6.23
N ILE A 11 10.93 -7.81 6.48
CA ILE A 11 10.87 -6.34 6.56
C ILE A 11 11.15 -5.92 8.01
N GLY A 12 11.96 -4.88 8.20
CA GLY A 12 12.32 -4.35 9.53
C GLY A 12 13.61 -4.94 10.11
N LYS A 13 14.35 -5.76 9.34
CA LYS A 13 15.64 -6.31 9.76
C LYS A 13 16.69 -6.23 8.65
N GLY A 14 17.92 -5.93 9.04
CA GLY A 14 19.07 -5.82 8.12
C GLY A 14 18.98 -4.57 7.24
N ILE A 15 19.33 -4.71 5.97
CA ILE A 15 19.28 -3.62 4.98
C ILE A 15 17.82 -3.32 4.64
N PRO A 16 17.43 -2.02 4.56
CA PRO A 16 16.09 -1.63 4.12
C PRO A 16 15.70 -2.27 2.80
N LYS A 17 14.45 -2.73 2.69
CA LYS A 17 13.94 -3.39 1.49
C LYS A 17 13.50 -2.35 0.45
N ILE A 18 13.73 -2.69 -0.81
CA ILE A 18 13.36 -1.84 -1.95
C ILE A 18 11.96 -2.23 -2.42
N CYS A 19 11.00 -1.32 -2.22
CA CYS A 19 9.65 -1.42 -2.77
C CYS A 19 9.57 -0.57 -4.04
N VAL A 20 9.28 -1.20 -5.18
CA VAL A 20 9.17 -0.50 -6.47
C VAL A 20 7.70 -0.38 -6.85
N PRO A 21 7.16 0.87 -6.99
CA PRO A 21 5.81 1.07 -7.47
C PRO A 21 5.72 0.81 -8.98
N VAL A 22 4.68 0.07 -9.36
CA VAL A 22 4.28 -0.19 -10.74
C VAL A 22 3.00 0.60 -11.02
N VAL A 23 3.05 1.42 -12.06
CA VAL A 23 1.94 2.22 -12.57
C VAL A 23 1.71 1.90 -14.03
N GLY A 24 0.47 1.98 -14.49
CA GLY A 24 0.10 1.81 -15.89
C GLY A 24 -1.40 2.02 -16.07
N ILE A 25 -1.78 2.57 -17.23
CA ILE A 25 -3.19 2.78 -17.57
C ILE A 25 -3.78 1.49 -18.13
N THR A 26 -3.01 0.83 -19.00
CA THR A 26 -3.41 -0.41 -19.65
C THR A 26 -2.75 -1.63 -19.00
N ARG A 27 -3.32 -2.81 -19.28
CA ARG A 27 -2.73 -4.09 -18.88
C ARG A 27 -1.27 -4.23 -19.31
N ASP A 28 -0.96 -3.90 -20.56
CA ASP A 28 0.38 -4.10 -21.11
C ASP A 28 1.40 -3.17 -20.44
N ASP A 29 1.03 -1.91 -20.18
CA ASP A 29 1.88 -0.97 -19.42
C ASP A 29 2.24 -1.51 -18.03
N ILE A 30 1.24 -2.10 -17.33
CA ILE A 30 1.41 -2.64 -15.98
C ILE A 30 2.36 -3.85 -16.00
N ILE A 31 2.16 -4.78 -16.94
CA ILE A 31 3.00 -5.98 -17.05
C ILE A 31 4.43 -5.61 -17.46
N ASP A 32 4.62 -4.71 -18.41
CA ASP A 32 5.95 -4.23 -18.81
C ASP A 32 6.68 -3.56 -17.64
N ALA A 33 5.98 -2.74 -16.86
CA ALA A 33 6.54 -2.12 -15.65
C ALA A 33 6.89 -3.17 -14.58
N ALA A 34 6.03 -4.18 -14.36
CA ALA A 34 6.28 -5.27 -13.42
C ALA A 34 7.49 -6.12 -13.84
N CYS A 35 7.64 -6.41 -15.14
CA CYS A 35 8.82 -7.12 -15.66
C CYS A 35 10.13 -6.39 -15.39
N LYS A 36 10.14 -5.07 -15.46
CA LYS A 36 11.32 -4.23 -15.12
C LYS A 36 11.56 -4.17 -13.61
N ALA A 37 10.49 -3.95 -12.84
CA ALA A 37 10.58 -3.81 -11.39
C ALA A 37 11.14 -5.07 -10.72
N LYS A 38 10.74 -6.25 -11.17
CA LYS A 38 11.17 -7.52 -10.57
C LYS A 38 12.68 -7.81 -10.63
N GLU A 39 13.42 -7.09 -11.47
CA GLU A 39 14.88 -7.28 -11.58
C GLU A 39 15.64 -6.74 -10.36
N THR A 40 15.07 -5.76 -9.67
CA THR A 40 15.76 -5.03 -8.57
C THR A 40 14.95 -4.89 -7.29
N ALA A 41 13.64 -5.16 -7.33
CA ALA A 41 12.75 -4.99 -6.19
C ALA A 41 12.82 -6.16 -5.21
N ASP A 42 12.79 -5.85 -3.91
CA ASP A 42 12.49 -6.82 -2.87
C ASP A 42 10.98 -7.10 -2.79
N LEU A 43 10.14 -6.08 -3.08
CA LEU A 43 8.69 -6.18 -3.22
C LEU A 43 8.19 -5.17 -4.27
N VAL A 44 7.07 -5.47 -4.90
CA VAL A 44 6.44 -4.61 -5.91
C VAL A 44 5.11 -4.10 -5.39
N GLU A 45 4.90 -2.79 -5.49
CA GLU A 45 3.63 -2.13 -5.20
C GLU A 45 2.86 -1.90 -6.51
N TRP A 46 1.71 -2.53 -6.68
CA TRP A 46 0.84 -2.17 -7.79
C TRP A 46 -0.06 -1.00 -7.40
N ARG A 47 0.11 0.16 -8.05
CA ARG A 47 -0.72 1.35 -7.95
C ARG A 47 -1.95 1.20 -8.84
N ALA A 48 -2.93 0.48 -8.34
CA ALA A 48 -4.14 0.12 -9.06
C ALA A 48 -5.02 1.33 -9.45
N ASP A 49 -4.88 2.45 -8.74
CA ASP A 49 -5.59 3.70 -9.05
C ASP A 49 -5.26 4.26 -10.45
N TRP A 50 -4.11 3.91 -11.04
CA TRP A 50 -3.75 4.26 -12.41
C TRP A 50 -4.49 3.42 -13.46
N TYR A 51 -4.83 2.17 -13.12
CA TYR A 51 -5.44 1.24 -14.06
C TYR A 51 -6.83 1.70 -14.49
N GLU A 52 -7.09 1.79 -15.81
CA GLU A 52 -8.35 2.31 -16.37
C GLU A 52 -9.58 1.53 -15.88
N ASP A 53 -9.46 0.22 -15.78
CA ASP A 53 -10.54 -0.71 -15.44
C ASP A 53 -10.58 -1.09 -13.94
N VAL A 54 -9.90 -0.38 -13.06
CA VAL A 54 -9.75 -0.78 -11.64
C VAL A 54 -11.07 -0.96 -10.89
N LEU A 55 -12.16 -0.30 -11.30
CA LEU A 55 -13.49 -0.43 -10.71
C LEU A 55 -14.30 -1.60 -11.29
N ASP A 56 -13.83 -2.24 -12.35
CA ASP A 56 -14.31 -3.55 -12.79
C ASP A 56 -13.53 -4.62 -12.01
N PHE A 57 -14.14 -5.13 -10.94
CA PHE A 57 -13.48 -6.06 -10.03
C PHE A 57 -13.00 -7.36 -10.72
N LYS A 58 -13.71 -7.82 -11.75
CA LYS A 58 -13.29 -9.00 -12.51
C LYS A 58 -12.02 -8.74 -13.33
N LYS A 59 -11.94 -7.56 -13.96
CA LYS A 59 -10.75 -7.17 -14.69
C LYS A 59 -9.57 -6.93 -13.75
N THR A 60 -9.83 -6.32 -12.60
CA THR A 60 -8.81 -6.07 -11.57
C THR A 60 -8.29 -7.39 -10.97
N GLU A 61 -9.17 -8.35 -10.67
CA GLU A 61 -8.78 -9.68 -10.22
C GLU A 61 -7.90 -10.38 -11.26
N LYS A 62 -8.30 -10.36 -12.54
CA LYS A 62 -7.50 -10.93 -13.63
C LYS A 62 -6.13 -10.25 -13.76
N MET A 63 -6.06 -8.92 -13.59
CA MET A 63 -4.81 -8.18 -13.61
C MET A 63 -3.89 -8.60 -12.45
N MET A 64 -4.45 -8.84 -11.28
CA MET A 64 -3.69 -9.33 -10.11
C MET A 64 -3.15 -10.75 -10.34
N GLU A 65 -3.93 -11.63 -10.99
CA GLU A 65 -3.47 -12.96 -11.39
C GLU A 65 -2.26 -12.87 -12.31
N GLU A 66 -2.34 -12.07 -13.37
CA GLU A 66 -1.25 -11.88 -14.32
C GLU A 66 -0.01 -11.24 -13.69
N LEU A 67 -0.20 -10.27 -12.77
CA LEU A 67 0.89 -9.71 -11.97
C LEU A 67 1.55 -10.77 -11.08
N ARG A 68 0.76 -11.63 -10.44
CA ARG A 68 1.28 -12.72 -9.62
C ARG A 68 2.11 -13.70 -10.44
N GLU A 69 1.64 -14.07 -11.63
CA GLU A 69 2.41 -14.91 -12.56
C GLU A 69 3.73 -14.25 -12.99
N THR A 70 3.67 -12.96 -13.34
CA THR A 70 4.84 -12.18 -13.77
C THR A 70 5.89 -12.04 -12.67
N LEU A 71 5.47 -11.78 -11.43
CA LEU A 71 6.35 -11.53 -10.29
C LEU A 71 6.89 -12.79 -9.63
N GLY A 72 6.21 -13.95 -9.83
CA GLY A 72 6.61 -15.21 -9.20
C GLY A 72 6.62 -15.11 -7.68
N ASP A 73 7.77 -15.24 -7.02
CA ASP A 73 7.93 -15.22 -5.56
C ASP A 73 8.11 -13.81 -4.96
N ILE A 74 8.21 -12.77 -5.77
CA ILE A 74 8.35 -11.39 -5.27
C ILE A 74 7.03 -10.96 -4.63
N PRO A 75 7.02 -10.44 -3.38
CA PRO A 75 5.81 -9.94 -2.74
C PRO A 75 5.10 -8.88 -3.56
N LEU A 76 3.76 -8.99 -3.64
CA LEU A 76 2.88 -8.04 -4.29
C LEU A 76 2.08 -7.26 -3.24
N LEU A 77 2.29 -5.95 -3.20
CA LEU A 77 1.48 -5.00 -2.45
C LEU A 77 0.41 -4.41 -3.39
N PHE A 78 -0.86 -4.63 -3.06
CA PHE A 78 -1.98 -3.97 -3.74
C PHE A 78 -2.24 -2.61 -3.08
N THR A 79 -2.24 -1.54 -3.88
CA THR A 79 -2.51 -0.17 -3.42
C THR A 79 -3.49 0.52 -4.34
N PHE A 80 -4.65 0.94 -3.81
CA PHE A 80 -5.50 1.94 -4.44
C PHE A 80 -5.31 3.26 -3.67
N ARG A 81 -4.54 4.19 -4.24
CA ARG A 81 -4.37 5.53 -3.66
C ARG A 81 -5.54 6.40 -4.07
N THR A 82 -6.25 6.96 -3.07
CA THR A 82 -7.36 7.88 -3.34
C THR A 82 -6.87 9.24 -3.83
N LEU A 83 -7.72 9.95 -4.56
CA LEU A 83 -7.41 11.31 -5.01
C LEU A 83 -7.06 12.24 -3.84
N LYS A 84 -7.66 12.04 -2.66
CA LYS A 84 -7.38 12.81 -1.44
C LYS A 84 -5.95 12.68 -0.95
N GLU A 85 -5.36 11.52 -1.15
CA GLU A 85 -3.98 11.22 -0.74
C GLU A 85 -3.02 11.14 -1.95
N GLY A 86 -3.35 11.84 -3.05
CA GLY A 86 -2.48 12.03 -4.21
C GLY A 86 -2.52 10.90 -5.23
N GLY A 87 -3.61 10.15 -5.29
CA GLY A 87 -3.88 9.16 -6.33
C GLY A 87 -4.61 9.76 -7.53
N GLU A 88 -4.98 8.89 -8.48
CA GLU A 88 -5.53 9.29 -9.77
C GLU A 88 -7.06 9.32 -9.80
N LYS A 89 -7.73 8.64 -8.86
CA LYS A 89 -9.19 8.47 -8.89
C LYS A 89 -9.84 8.75 -7.55
N GLU A 90 -11.02 9.36 -7.61
CA GLU A 90 -11.96 9.36 -6.49
C GLU A 90 -12.62 7.99 -6.37
N ILE A 91 -12.96 7.62 -5.15
CA ILE A 91 -13.67 6.39 -4.86
C ILE A 91 -14.57 6.58 -3.63
N GLU A 92 -15.77 6.02 -3.67
CA GLU A 92 -16.63 5.96 -2.50
C GLU A 92 -16.04 5.00 -1.46
N LYS A 93 -16.11 5.35 -0.16
CA LYS A 93 -15.53 4.56 0.93
C LYS A 93 -15.94 3.10 0.90
N SER A 94 -17.24 2.84 0.65
CA SER A 94 -17.76 1.49 0.58
C SER A 94 -17.20 0.67 -0.60
N VAL A 95 -16.87 1.34 -1.72
CA VAL A 95 -16.25 0.71 -2.88
C VAL A 95 -14.77 0.48 -2.62
N TYR A 96 -14.09 1.44 -1.96
CA TYR A 96 -12.70 1.30 -1.53
C TYR A 96 -12.49 0.08 -0.63
N VAL A 97 -13.35 -0.09 0.39
CA VAL A 97 -13.30 -1.27 1.26
C VAL A 97 -13.49 -2.55 0.47
N LYS A 98 -14.55 -2.63 -0.37
CA LYS A 98 -14.82 -3.81 -1.20
C LYS A 98 -13.68 -4.14 -2.17
N LEU A 99 -13.02 -3.13 -2.72
CA LEU A 99 -11.88 -3.31 -3.62
C LEU A 99 -10.69 -3.93 -2.89
N ASN A 100 -10.38 -3.45 -1.68
CA ASN A 100 -9.33 -4.03 -0.83
C ASN A 100 -9.70 -5.45 -0.38
N GLU A 101 -10.95 -5.68 0.06
CA GLU A 101 -11.42 -7.02 0.41
C GLU A 101 -11.33 -8.00 -0.78
N MET A 102 -11.68 -7.55 -1.98
CA MET A 102 -11.54 -8.35 -3.20
C MET A 102 -10.07 -8.70 -3.41
N ALA A 103 -9.16 -7.71 -3.38
CA ALA A 103 -7.73 -7.93 -3.57
C ALA A 103 -7.17 -8.95 -2.57
N VAL A 104 -7.59 -8.87 -1.30
CA VAL A 104 -7.23 -9.84 -0.25
C VAL A 104 -7.72 -11.24 -0.58
N LYS A 105 -9.01 -11.36 -0.95
CA LYS A 105 -9.69 -12.66 -1.16
C LYS A 105 -9.20 -13.42 -2.40
N THR A 106 -8.57 -12.74 -3.38
CA THR A 106 -7.99 -13.40 -4.56
C THR A 106 -6.81 -14.32 -4.22
N GLY A 107 -6.11 -14.07 -3.12
CA GLY A 107 -4.88 -14.78 -2.76
C GLY A 107 -3.66 -14.38 -3.62
N PHE A 108 -3.78 -13.39 -4.50
CA PHE A 108 -2.68 -12.91 -5.35
C PHE A 108 -1.85 -11.82 -4.68
N ALA A 109 -2.46 -10.99 -3.80
CA ALA A 109 -1.75 -10.00 -2.99
C ALA A 109 -1.16 -10.62 -1.72
N ASP A 110 0.06 -10.20 -1.38
CA ASP A 110 0.72 -10.54 -0.11
C ASP A 110 0.53 -9.45 0.93
N LEU A 111 0.36 -8.19 0.46
CA LEU A 111 0.07 -7.03 1.27
C LEU A 111 -1.02 -6.18 0.61
N VAL A 112 -1.73 -5.41 1.42
CA VAL A 112 -2.63 -4.34 0.98
C VAL A 112 -2.31 -3.04 1.70
N ASP A 113 -2.47 -1.90 0.99
CA ASP A 113 -2.36 -0.55 1.58
C ASP A 113 -3.75 -0.06 1.96
N ALA A 114 -3.92 0.32 3.23
CA ALA A 114 -5.13 0.92 3.75
C ALA A 114 -4.86 2.36 4.21
N GLU A 115 -5.51 3.35 3.59
CA GLU A 115 -5.41 4.74 4.01
C GLU A 115 -6.06 4.92 5.39
N ALA A 116 -5.24 5.22 6.40
CA ALA A 116 -5.62 5.19 7.81
C ALA A 116 -6.76 6.14 8.17
N PHE A 117 -6.93 7.24 7.41
CA PHE A 117 -7.93 8.28 7.69
C PHE A 117 -9.15 8.22 6.77
N THR A 118 -9.35 7.11 6.08
CA THR A 118 -10.60 6.83 5.33
C THR A 118 -11.79 6.71 6.27
N GLY A 119 -11.57 6.11 7.45
CA GLY A 119 -12.55 5.91 8.52
C GLY A 119 -12.14 4.71 9.36
N THR A 120 -12.38 4.77 10.67
CA THR A 120 -11.93 3.72 11.59
C THR A 120 -12.58 2.36 11.27
N ASP A 121 -13.89 2.35 11.00
CA ASP A 121 -14.63 1.12 10.69
C ASP A 121 -14.17 0.53 9.34
N GLU A 122 -13.91 1.38 8.35
CA GLU A 122 -13.40 0.99 7.05
C GLU A 122 -12.02 0.34 7.15
N VAL A 123 -11.10 0.97 7.89
CA VAL A 123 -9.74 0.45 8.11
C VAL A 123 -9.78 -0.87 8.88
N ASN A 124 -10.55 -0.94 9.96
CA ASN A 124 -10.70 -2.18 10.75
C ASN A 124 -11.23 -3.32 9.88
N THR A 125 -12.24 -3.06 9.03
CA THR A 125 -12.78 -4.07 8.11
C THR A 125 -11.71 -4.61 7.16
N ILE A 126 -10.87 -3.73 6.59
CA ILE A 126 -9.77 -4.14 5.70
C ILE A 126 -8.74 -4.97 6.49
N VAL A 127 -8.33 -4.50 7.67
CA VAL A 127 -7.33 -5.18 8.52
C VAL A 127 -7.82 -6.57 8.93
N GLU A 128 -9.04 -6.68 9.46
CA GLU A 128 -9.63 -7.96 9.88
C GLU A 128 -9.73 -8.93 8.71
N THR A 129 -10.21 -8.46 7.56
CA THR A 129 -10.30 -9.29 6.35
C THR A 129 -8.90 -9.74 5.90
N ALA A 130 -7.92 -8.83 5.83
CA ALA A 130 -6.58 -9.17 5.42
C ALA A 130 -5.95 -10.23 6.31
N HIS A 131 -6.04 -10.07 7.64
CA HIS A 131 -5.49 -11.02 8.60
C HIS A 131 -6.19 -12.39 8.53
N LEU A 132 -7.51 -12.43 8.28
CA LEU A 132 -8.23 -13.68 8.10
C LEU A 132 -7.70 -14.51 6.91
N TYR A 133 -7.24 -13.82 5.85
CA TYR A 133 -6.67 -14.45 4.66
C TYR A 133 -5.12 -14.53 4.68
N GLY A 134 -4.48 -14.13 5.78
CA GLY A 134 -3.02 -14.17 5.94
C GLY A 134 -2.27 -13.10 5.15
N VAL A 135 -2.98 -12.07 4.67
CA VAL A 135 -2.42 -10.91 3.96
C VAL A 135 -1.99 -9.87 4.98
N LYS A 136 -0.85 -9.19 4.74
CA LYS A 136 -0.33 -8.13 5.60
C LYS A 136 -0.91 -6.78 5.24
N VAL A 137 -1.04 -5.88 6.23
CA VAL A 137 -1.59 -4.54 6.02
C VAL A 137 -0.55 -3.47 6.28
N ILE A 138 -0.38 -2.60 5.29
CA ILE A 138 0.30 -1.31 5.45
C ILE A 138 -0.78 -0.26 5.68
N ALA A 139 -0.86 0.32 6.89
CA ALA A 139 -1.68 1.51 7.09
C ALA A 139 -0.88 2.74 6.68
N SER A 140 -1.45 3.57 5.83
CA SER A 140 -0.75 4.71 5.23
C SER A 140 -1.46 6.04 5.42
N ASN A 141 -0.67 7.12 5.38
CA ASN A 141 -1.17 8.49 5.29
C ASN A 141 -0.20 9.38 4.52
N HIS A 142 -0.73 10.24 3.67
CA HIS A 142 0.03 11.14 2.81
C HIS A 142 -0.44 12.59 2.99
N ASP A 143 0.50 13.50 3.27
CA ASP A 143 0.28 14.94 3.31
C ASP A 143 1.22 15.62 2.31
N PHE A 144 0.68 15.99 1.15
CA PHE A 144 1.43 16.63 0.07
C PHE A 144 1.59 18.14 0.24
N GLN A 145 1.06 18.72 1.32
CA GLN A 145 1.08 20.17 1.52
C GLN A 145 2.12 20.60 2.55
N LYS A 146 2.37 19.78 3.57
CA LYS A 146 3.24 20.13 4.70
C LYS A 146 3.85 18.92 5.39
N THR A 147 4.78 19.19 6.28
CA THR A 147 5.23 18.25 7.32
C THR A 147 4.57 18.66 8.64
N PRO A 148 3.69 17.84 9.21
CA PRO A 148 3.10 18.10 10.51
C PRO A 148 4.15 18.17 11.63
N PRO A 149 3.82 18.75 12.81
CA PRO A 149 4.66 18.65 13.99
C PRO A 149 4.97 17.19 14.36
N LYS A 150 6.12 16.95 15.01
CA LYS A 150 6.56 15.61 15.40
C LYS A 150 5.50 14.83 16.18
N GLU A 151 4.88 15.48 17.16
CA GLU A 151 3.87 14.88 18.02
C GLU A 151 2.64 14.40 17.23
N GLU A 152 2.27 15.14 16.19
CA GLU A 152 1.18 14.76 15.29
C GLU A 152 1.58 13.57 14.41
N ILE A 153 2.81 13.55 13.87
CA ILE A 153 3.33 12.41 13.11
C ILE A 153 3.32 11.14 13.96
N VAL A 154 3.86 11.22 15.18
CA VAL A 154 3.88 10.10 16.13
C VAL A 154 2.46 9.64 16.46
N SER A 155 1.54 10.56 16.72
CA SER A 155 0.13 10.23 17.00
C SER A 155 -0.53 9.50 15.84
N ARG A 156 -0.30 9.94 14.58
CA ARG A 156 -0.81 9.26 13.38
C ARG A 156 -0.25 7.84 13.25
N LEU A 157 1.05 7.66 13.47
CA LEU A 157 1.69 6.34 13.40
C LEU A 157 1.18 5.40 14.51
N CYS A 158 1.02 5.89 15.74
CA CYS A 158 0.43 5.11 16.84
C CYS A 158 -1.02 4.70 16.52
N PHE A 159 -1.83 5.61 16.00
CA PHE A 159 -3.20 5.32 15.58
C PHE A 159 -3.24 4.19 14.52
N MET A 160 -2.37 4.24 13.51
CA MET A 160 -2.27 3.18 12.51
C MET A 160 -1.91 1.82 13.14
N GLN A 161 -1.03 1.83 14.13
CA GLN A 161 -0.66 0.62 14.88
C GLN A 161 -1.83 0.10 15.73
N GLU A 162 -2.58 1.00 16.38
CA GLU A 162 -3.77 0.65 17.18
C GLU A 162 -4.90 0.06 16.31
N CYS A 163 -5.01 0.45 15.03
CA CYS A 163 -5.89 -0.19 14.06
C CYS A 163 -5.45 -1.60 13.67
N GLY A 164 -4.32 -2.10 14.18
CA GLY A 164 -3.83 -3.45 13.93
C GLY A 164 -2.99 -3.62 12.66
N ALA A 165 -2.52 -2.54 12.05
CA ALA A 165 -1.65 -2.63 10.87
C ALA A 165 -0.33 -3.33 11.20
N ASP A 166 0.15 -4.15 10.26
CA ASP A 166 1.46 -4.82 10.37
C ASP A 166 2.62 -3.84 10.13
N ILE A 167 2.41 -2.86 9.24
CA ILE A 167 3.37 -1.81 8.88
C ILE A 167 2.64 -0.47 8.88
N VAL A 168 3.27 0.56 9.45
CA VAL A 168 2.75 1.92 9.43
C VAL A 168 3.61 2.79 8.50
N LYS A 169 2.96 3.61 7.67
CA LYS A 169 3.62 4.41 6.64
C LYS A 169 3.08 5.83 6.64
N ILE A 170 3.98 6.81 6.70
CA ILE A 170 3.63 8.21 6.55
C ILE A 170 4.49 8.86 5.47
N ALA A 171 3.88 9.65 4.60
CA ALA A 171 4.56 10.50 3.64
C ALA A 171 4.13 11.95 3.85
N VAL A 172 5.11 12.86 3.90
CA VAL A 172 4.87 14.28 4.15
C VAL A 172 5.71 15.13 3.20
N MET A 173 5.27 16.36 2.95
CA MET A 173 5.96 17.30 2.06
C MET A 173 6.83 18.26 2.87
N PRO A 174 8.18 18.12 2.84
CA PRO A 174 9.05 19.04 3.53
C PRO A 174 9.15 20.38 2.77
N GLN A 175 9.02 21.48 3.49
CA GLN A 175 9.22 22.84 3.00
C GLN A 175 10.62 23.38 3.39
N SER A 176 11.30 22.66 4.29
CA SER A 176 12.62 23.03 4.80
C SER A 176 13.42 21.81 5.23
N LYS A 177 14.75 21.98 5.40
CA LYS A 177 15.62 20.95 6.00
C LYS A 177 15.17 20.54 7.40
N LYS A 178 14.56 21.46 8.15
CA LYS A 178 14.04 21.20 9.50
C LYS A 178 12.90 20.17 9.43
N ASP A 179 12.05 20.24 8.41
CA ASP A 179 10.92 19.32 8.25
C ASP A 179 11.40 17.89 8.00
N VAL A 180 12.48 17.73 7.19
CA VAL A 180 13.14 16.42 7.02
C VAL A 180 13.64 15.87 8.34
N LEU A 181 14.31 16.71 9.16
CA LEU A 181 14.76 16.30 10.49
C LEU A 181 13.60 15.99 11.42
N THR A 182 12.48 16.73 11.34
CA THR A 182 11.28 16.46 12.12
C THR A 182 10.71 15.08 11.81
N LEU A 183 10.62 14.70 10.53
CA LEU A 183 10.17 13.36 10.15
C LEU A 183 11.13 12.27 10.64
N LEU A 184 12.44 12.47 10.52
CA LEU A 184 13.44 11.50 10.97
C LEU A 184 13.48 11.30 12.49
N LEU A 185 13.01 12.30 13.25
CA LEU A 185 12.96 12.26 14.71
C LEU A 185 11.63 11.69 15.24
N ALA A 186 10.63 11.56 14.39
CA ALA A 186 9.32 10.99 14.73
C ALA A 186 9.33 9.48 14.60
#